data_a877851980b48436c2274dd00dc09ed3
#
_entry.id   a877851980b48436c2274dd00dc09ed3
#
_cell.length_a   1.000
_cell.length_b   1.000
_cell.length_c   1.000
_cell.angle_alpha   90.00
_cell.angle_beta   90.00
_cell.angle_gamma   90.00
#
_symmetry.space_group_name_H-M   'P 1'
#
loop_
_entity.id
_entity.type
_entity.pdbx_description
1 polymer ?
#
loop_
_entity_poly.entity_id
_entity_poly.type
_entity_poly.pdbx_seq_one_letter_code
_entity_poly.pdbx_strand_id
1 'polypeptide(L)'
;MAETILHLTESSFDEEIGKHKEVLMVDFWAEWCHPCRAIAPTLEELAQESKGSVSLAKVNVDDNPQLAARYGIRSIPTILFMKDGLVMDQVIGTVPKSQLKKKLDALA
;
A
#
# COMPACT_ATOMS: atom_id res chain seq x y z
N MET A 1 13.02 11.99 11.13
CA MET A 1 13.58 10.89 10.37
C MET A 1 12.60 10.38 9.33
N ALA A 2 13.09 10.17 8.13
CA ALA A 2 12.23 9.71 7.07
C ALA A 2 11.71 8.29 7.36
N GLU A 3 10.47 8.03 7.00
CA GLU A 3 9.91 6.71 7.10
C GLU A 3 10.54 5.79 6.07
N THR A 4 10.66 4.54 6.44
CA THR A 4 11.08 3.53 5.50
C THR A 4 9.86 3.12 4.68
N ILE A 5 9.89 3.43 3.40
CA ILE A 5 8.85 3.01 2.48
C ILE A 5 9.41 1.84 1.69
N LEU A 6 8.69 0.72 1.68
CA LEU A 6 9.11 -0.43 0.91
C LEU A 6 8.72 -0.23 -0.55
N HIS A 7 9.70 -0.36 -1.44
CA HIS A 7 9.43 -0.30 -2.88
C HIS A 7 9.53 -1.71 -3.41
N LEU A 8 8.38 -2.30 -3.71
CA LEU A 8 8.30 -3.71 -4.06
C LEU A 8 8.27 -3.89 -5.58
N THR A 9 8.95 -4.93 -6.03
CA THR A 9 9.01 -5.29 -7.44
C THR A 9 8.53 -6.73 -7.62
N GLU A 10 8.37 -7.13 -8.88
CA GLU A 10 7.96 -8.49 -9.20
C GLU A 10 8.92 -9.52 -8.60
N SER A 11 10.20 -9.19 -8.51
CA SER A 11 11.20 -10.10 -7.97
C SER A 11 11.30 -10.10 -6.45
N SER A 12 10.86 -9.04 -5.78
CA SER A 12 11.01 -8.91 -4.33
C SER A 12 9.71 -9.04 -3.54
N PHE A 13 8.56 -8.97 -4.22
CA PHE A 13 7.27 -8.84 -3.56
C PHE A 13 6.98 -9.96 -2.55
N ASP A 14 7.04 -11.20 -3.01
CA ASP A 14 6.65 -12.33 -2.14
C ASP A 14 7.58 -12.47 -0.95
N GLU A 15 8.86 -12.27 -1.15
CA GLU A 15 9.84 -12.37 -0.07
C GLU A 15 9.62 -11.26 0.95
N GLU A 16 9.42 -10.03 0.49
CA GLU A 16 9.23 -8.89 1.40
C GLU A 16 7.92 -9.01 2.17
N ILE A 17 6.85 -9.39 1.50
CA ILE A 17 5.55 -9.58 2.15
C ILE A 17 5.68 -10.63 3.27
N GLY A 18 6.44 -11.69 3.02
CA GLY A 18 6.62 -12.76 4.00
C GLY A 18 7.42 -12.36 5.24
N LYS A 19 8.21 -11.30 5.15
CA LYS A 19 9.04 -10.82 6.26
C LYS A 19 8.27 -9.97 7.27
N HIS A 20 7.17 -9.38 6.87
CA HIS A 20 6.46 -8.39 7.67
C HIS A 20 5.25 -9.02 8.36
N LYS A 21 5.17 -8.81 9.69
CA LYS A 21 4.06 -9.32 10.49
C LYS A 21 3.00 -8.26 10.75
N GLU A 22 3.38 -7.01 10.58
CA GLU A 22 2.45 -5.89 10.73
C GLU A 22 1.54 -5.79 9.50
N VAL A 23 0.52 -4.94 9.60
CA VAL A 23 -0.34 -4.63 8.45
C VAL A 23 0.47 -3.86 7.41
N LEU A 24 0.38 -4.25 6.16
CA LEU A 24 1.01 -3.53 5.06
C LEU A 24 -0.06 -2.82 4.25
N MET A 25 0.10 -1.52 4.06
CA MET A 25 -0.65 -0.79 3.06
C MET A 25 0.17 -0.87 1.78
N VAL A 26 -0.33 -1.60 0.78
CA VAL A 26 0.36 -1.76 -0.50
C VAL A 26 -0.31 -0.85 -1.51
N ASP A 27 0.40 0.20 -1.89
CA ASP A 27 -0.08 1.26 -2.77
C ASP A 27 0.36 0.98 -4.22
N PHE A 28 -0.61 0.69 -5.07
CA PHE A 28 -0.36 0.53 -6.52
C PHE A 28 -0.54 1.89 -7.17
N TRP A 29 0.52 2.40 -7.78
CA TRP A 29 0.59 3.78 -8.26
C TRP A 29 1.39 3.90 -9.55
N ALA A 30 1.37 5.09 -10.16
CA ALA A 30 2.24 5.42 -11.30
C ALA A 30 2.61 6.90 -11.23
N GLU A 31 3.72 7.27 -11.83
CA GLU A 31 4.19 8.65 -11.80
C GLU A 31 3.25 9.63 -12.47
N TRP A 32 2.61 9.21 -13.55
CA TRP A 32 1.67 10.05 -14.30
C TRP A 32 0.32 10.20 -13.59
N CYS A 33 0.10 9.46 -12.56
CA CYS A 33 -1.19 9.41 -11.86
C CYS A 33 -1.27 10.52 -10.81
N HIS A 34 -2.00 11.58 -11.12
CA HIS A 34 -2.14 12.70 -10.20
C HIS A 34 -2.83 12.29 -8.88
N PRO A 35 -3.95 11.57 -8.90
CA PRO A 35 -4.57 11.12 -7.63
C PRO A 35 -3.65 10.27 -6.78
N CYS A 36 -2.78 9.46 -7.41
CA CYS A 36 -1.80 8.66 -6.67
C CYS A 36 -0.85 9.56 -5.89
N ARG A 37 -0.40 10.63 -6.52
CA ARG A 37 0.52 11.56 -5.87
C ARG A 37 -0.18 12.38 -4.80
N ALA A 38 -1.45 12.66 -4.99
CA ALA A 38 -2.24 13.42 -4.02
C ALA A 38 -2.44 12.65 -2.72
N ILE A 39 -2.63 11.33 -2.78
CA ILE A 39 -2.87 10.52 -1.58
C ILE A 39 -1.59 10.08 -0.89
N ALA A 40 -0.44 10.16 -1.57
CA ALA A 40 0.82 9.67 -1.02
C ALA A 40 1.18 10.24 0.34
N PRO A 41 1.10 11.57 0.58
CA PRO A 41 1.41 12.11 1.91
C PRO A 41 0.50 11.54 3.01
N THR A 42 -0.76 11.30 2.71
CA THR A 42 -1.71 10.73 3.67
C THR A 42 -1.30 9.32 4.08
N LEU A 43 -0.88 8.51 3.10
CA LEU A 43 -0.43 7.15 3.38
C LEU A 43 0.84 7.15 4.24
N GLU A 44 1.77 8.05 3.92
CA GLU A 44 3.01 8.18 4.68
C GLU A 44 2.73 8.62 6.12
N GLU A 45 1.81 9.55 6.28
CA GLU A 45 1.41 10.05 7.59
C GLU A 45 0.79 8.94 8.44
N LEU A 46 -0.09 8.14 7.85
CA LEU A 46 -0.71 7.01 8.55
C LEU A 46 0.32 5.97 8.97
N ALA A 47 1.27 5.65 8.09
CA ALA A 47 2.31 4.70 8.42
C ALA A 47 3.17 5.21 9.57
N GLN A 48 3.46 6.50 9.58
CA GLN A 48 4.27 7.11 10.64
C GLN A 48 3.53 7.14 11.96
N GLU A 49 2.24 7.48 11.94
CA GLU A 49 1.41 7.52 13.16
C GLU A 49 1.27 6.13 13.79
N SER A 50 1.31 5.09 12.97
CA SER A 50 1.12 3.71 13.44
C SER A 50 2.41 2.89 13.32
N LYS A 51 3.54 3.54 13.50
CA LYS A 51 4.85 2.91 13.36
C LYS A 51 4.94 1.66 14.24
N GLY A 52 5.37 0.56 13.63
CA GLY A 52 5.43 -0.73 14.31
C GLY A 52 4.21 -1.60 14.08
N SER A 53 3.04 -0.98 13.82
CA SER A 53 1.80 -1.72 13.57
C SER A 53 1.42 -1.72 12.09
N VAL A 54 1.90 -0.73 11.34
CA VAL A 54 1.58 -0.55 9.92
C VAL A 54 2.81 -0.11 9.18
N SER A 55 3.02 -0.66 7.99
CA SER A 55 4.08 -0.21 7.09
C SER A 55 3.49 0.10 5.73
N LEU A 56 4.13 1.00 5.02
CA LEU A 56 3.73 1.40 3.67
C LEU A 56 4.65 0.76 2.65
N ALA A 57 4.05 0.08 1.68
CA ALA A 57 4.76 -0.49 0.55
C ALA A 57 4.19 0.09 -0.73
N LYS A 58 5.03 0.29 -1.73
CA LYS A 58 4.61 0.87 -2.99
C LYS A 58 4.99 -0.04 -4.15
N VAL A 59 4.08 -0.16 -5.11
CA VAL A 59 4.30 -0.91 -6.35
C VAL A 59 3.98 0.02 -7.52
N ASN A 60 4.98 0.33 -8.32
CA ASN A 60 4.77 1.11 -9.53
C ASN A 60 4.22 0.16 -10.60
N VAL A 61 2.99 0.43 -11.08
CA VAL A 61 2.32 -0.49 -12.00
C VAL A 61 2.96 -0.52 -13.38
N ASP A 62 3.61 0.58 -13.78
CA ASP A 62 4.28 0.62 -15.08
C ASP A 62 5.51 -0.28 -15.10
N ASP A 63 6.22 -0.35 -13.99
CA ASP A 63 7.42 -1.17 -13.86
C ASP A 63 7.11 -2.61 -13.46
N ASN A 64 5.93 -2.84 -12.90
CA ASN A 64 5.56 -4.15 -12.34
C ASN A 64 4.16 -4.56 -12.79
N PRO A 65 3.96 -4.71 -14.11
CA PRO A 65 2.61 -5.01 -14.63
C PRO A 65 2.08 -6.37 -14.22
N GLN A 66 2.95 -7.33 -13.95
CA GLN A 66 2.50 -8.66 -13.55
C GLN A 66 1.93 -8.65 -12.14
N LEU A 67 2.49 -7.83 -11.25
CA LEU A 67 1.92 -7.67 -9.91
C LEU A 67 0.54 -7.02 -9.99
N ALA A 68 0.41 -5.99 -10.81
CA ALA A 68 -0.88 -5.34 -11.00
C ALA A 68 -1.92 -6.33 -11.50
N ALA A 69 -1.55 -7.15 -12.49
CA ALA A 69 -2.45 -8.18 -13.03
C ALA A 69 -2.80 -9.22 -11.98
N ARG A 70 -1.82 -9.65 -11.20
CA ARG A 70 -2.01 -10.68 -10.16
C ARG A 70 -3.06 -10.28 -9.14
N TYR A 71 -3.10 -8.99 -8.78
CA TYR A 71 -4.07 -8.50 -7.80
C TYR A 71 -5.29 -7.84 -8.43
N GLY A 72 -5.44 -7.96 -9.74
CA GLY A 72 -6.60 -7.44 -10.44
C GLY A 72 -6.73 -5.93 -10.40
N ILE A 73 -5.59 -5.22 -10.40
CA ILE A 73 -5.59 -3.77 -10.32
C ILE A 73 -6.05 -3.19 -11.64
N ARG A 74 -7.17 -2.48 -11.63
CA ARG A 74 -7.74 -1.86 -12.83
C ARG A 74 -7.69 -0.35 -12.79
N SER A 75 -7.66 0.20 -11.60
CA SER A 75 -7.62 1.65 -11.39
C SER A 75 -6.55 1.96 -10.37
N ILE A 76 -5.93 3.12 -10.49
CA ILE A 76 -4.95 3.57 -9.52
C ILE A 76 -5.32 4.96 -9.02
N PRO A 77 -5.03 5.28 -7.77
CA PRO A 77 -4.38 4.41 -6.80
C PRO A 77 -5.31 3.31 -6.30
N THR A 78 -4.76 2.16 -6.02
CA THR A 78 -5.43 1.10 -5.27
C THR A 78 -4.54 0.75 -4.09
N ILE A 79 -5.10 0.78 -2.90
CA ILE A 79 -4.37 0.44 -1.68
C ILE A 79 -4.92 -0.88 -1.17
N LEU A 80 -4.06 -1.90 -1.11
CA LEU A 80 -4.41 -3.17 -0.50
C LEU A 80 -3.93 -3.16 0.95
N PHE A 81 -4.78 -3.65 1.84
CA PHE A 81 -4.41 -3.83 3.24
C PHE A 81 -4.10 -5.30 3.43
N MET A 82 -2.82 -5.62 3.62
CA MET A 82 -2.37 -7.01 3.68
C MET A 82 -1.87 -7.35 5.07
N LYS A 83 -2.13 -8.57 5.48
CA LYS A 83 -1.62 -9.11 6.73
C LYS A 83 -1.35 -10.59 6.55
N ASP A 84 -0.18 -11.03 6.97
CA ASP A 84 0.25 -12.44 6.85
C ASP A 84 0.15 -12.94 5.40
N GLY A 85 0.46 -12.06 4.44
CA GLY A 85 0.46 -12.39 3.03
C GLY A 85 -0.91 -12.41 2.37
N LEU A 86 -1.96 -12.04 3.10
CA LEU A 86 -3.33 -12.08 2.59
C LEU A 86 -3.90 -10.67 2.45
N VAL A 87 -4.67 -10.46 1.40
CA VAL A 87 -5.38 -9.20 1.20
C VAL A 87 -6.63 -9.21 2.10
N MET A 88 -6.63 -8.32 3.09
CA MET A 88 -7.72 -8.25 4.06
C MET A 88 -8.78 -7.22 3.68
N ASP A 89 -8.39 -6.17 2.97
CA ASP A 89 -9.31 -5.12 2.55
C ASP A 89 -8.65 -4.32 1.44
N GLN A 90 -9.41 -3.42 0.79
CA GLN A 90 -8.85 -2.56 -0.24
C GLN A 90 -9.60 -1.25 -0.33
N VAL A 91 -8.93 -0.25 -0.88
CA VAL A 91 -9.51 1.05 -1.23
C VAL A 91 -9.08 1.39 -2.65
N ILE A 92 -10.04 1.76 -3.49
CA ILE A 92 -9.77 2.16 -4.87
C ILE A 92 -10.04 3.66 -4.97
N GLY A 93 -9.04 4.39 -5.48
CA GLY A 93 -9.15 5.85 -5.60
C GLY A 93 -8.74 6.57 -4.34
N THR A 94 -8.91 7.89 -4.34
CA THR A 94 -8.57 8.70 -3.17
C THR A 94 -9.76 8.75 -2.21
N VAL A 95 -9.44 8.60 -0.92
CA VAL A 95 -10.45 8.67 0.14
C VAL A 95 -9.88 9.48 1.29
N PRO A 96 -10.73 10.00 2.18
CA PRO A 96 -10.24 10.75 3.34
C PRO A 96 -9.38 9.87 4.26
N LYS A 97 -8.43 10.51 4.93
CA LYS A 97 -7.55 9.83 5.89
C LYS A 97 -8.34 9.03 6.92
N SER A 98 -9.46 9.57 7.41
CA SER A 98 -10.28 8.90 8.41
C SER A 98 -10.80 7.55 7.93
N GLN A 99 -11.11 7.43 6.66
CA GLN A 99 -11.60 6.16 6.10
C GLN A 99 -10.48 5.11 6.05
N LEU A 100 -9.28 5.53 5.68
CA LEU A 100 -8.11 4.65 5.68
C LEU A 100 -7.78 4.20 7.10
N LYS A 101 -7.80 5.15 8.04
CA LYS A 101 -7.51 4.85 9.44
C LYS A 101 -8.52 3.86 10.02
N LYS A 102 -9.77 3.98 9.65
CA LYS A 102 -10.81 3.07 10.10
C LYS A 102 -10.52 1.63 9.68
N LYS A 103 -10.06 1.47 8.43
CA LYS A 103 -9.70 0.13 7.94
C LYS A 103 -8.49 -0.42 8.66
N LEU A 104 -7.50 0.42 8.93
CA LEU A 104 -6.32 -0.01 9.68
C LEU A 104 -6.68 -0.43 11.10
N ASP A 105 -7.54 0.34 11.76
CA ASP A 105 -7.97 0.04 13.12
C ASP A 105 -8.70 -1.30 13.19
N ALA A 106 -9.45 -1.64 12.16
CA ALA A 106 -10.19 -2.90 12.10
C ALA A 106 -9.25 -4.11 11.96
N LEU A 107 -8.03 -3.90 11.47
CA LEU A 107 -7.06 -4.97 11.26
C LEU A 107 -6.01 -5.07 12.36
N ALA A 108 -6.01 -4.12 13.26
CA ALA A 108 -5.01 -4.05 14.32
C ALA A 108 -5.20 -5.18 15.34
#